data_8f75db8fa2248446ff33b13384991cb3
#
_entry.id   8f75db8fa2248446ff33b13384991cb3
#
_cell.length_a   1.000
_cell.length_b   1.000
_cell.length_c   1.000
_cell.angle_alpha   90.00
_cell.angle_beta   90.00
_cell.angle_gamma   90.00
#
_symmetry.space_group_name_H-M   'P 1'
#
loop_
_entity.id
_entity.type
_entity.pdbx_description
1 polymer ?
#
loop_
_entity_poly.entity_id
_entity_poly.type
_entity_poly.pdbx_seq_one_letter_code
_entity_poly.pdbx_strand_id
1 'polypeptide(L)'
;MSDTNAIGFEFIQALSDELSKGQVKLPAFPEAAMRIKGALEDPNMSTQQIAKLVVSDPIFSARLLKVANSAAMNVSGNQIKDIPTAITRMGFKMAHSIAVSIAMDQVMNAPANPALAEQFQQLWQHSVNVAALCFVISKKQVRHPNLKKNRINPDEAMLAGLMHDIGKTYILNRAESYPALIEEPETLEQVMLDWHTGIGSAIIENWGFDEAMTNVADEHELYDRVPFTPGHATDLTDVVLVANLMAHLLEEGDQANEEEHLNEWREIPAFQRLGLDDATISEIKDSSREEIDSIISALG
;
A
#
# COMPACT_ATOMS: atom_id res chain seq x y z
N MET A 1 23.18 15.46 25.48
CA MET A 1 22.33 15.11 24.35
C MET A 1 23.28 14.83 23.23
N SER A 2 23.28 13.64 22.68
CA SER A 2 24.23 13.27 21.62
C SER A 2 23.93 14.10 20.35
N ASP A 3 24.96 14.39 19.54
CA ASP A 3 24.82 15.11 18.27
C ASP A 3 23.78 14.48 17.36
N THR A 4 23.59 13.18 17.44
CA THR A 4 22.60 12.35 16.75
C THR A 4 21.15 12.84 16.96
N ASN A 5 20.76 13.13 18.20
CA ASN A 5 19.42 13.67 18.50
C ASN A 5 19.21 15.09 17.91
N ALA A 6 20.27 15.85 17.72
CA ALA A 6 20.19 17.20 17.14
C ALA A 6 19.88 17.15 15.64
N ILE A 7 20.49 16.22 14.90
CA ILE A 7 20.31 16.07 13.44
C ILE A 7 18.86 15.63 13.13
N GLY A 8 18.36 14.64 13.83
CA GLY A 8 16.96 14.19 13.67
C GLY A 8 15.97 15.31 14.00
N PHE A 9 16.23 16.06 15.08
CA PHE A 9 15.41 17.20 15.48
C PHE A 9 15.42 18.33 14.44
N GLU A 10 16.58 18.70 13.91
CA GLU A 10 16.69 19.71 12.83
C GLU A 10 15.91 19.31 11.57
N PHE A 11 16.01 18.04 11.19
CA PHE A 11 15.25 17.50 10.06
C PHE A 11 13.73 17.60 10.29
N ILE A 12 13.26 17.14 11.45
CA ILE A 12 11.83 17.19 11.81
C ILE A 12 11.32 18.62 11.94
N GLN A 13 12.12 19.52 12.53
CA GLN A 13 11.76 20.93 12.63
C GLN A 13 11.62 21.58 11.25
N ALA A 14 12.55 21.32 10.33
CA ALA A 14 12.47 21.80 8.98
C ALA A 14 11.23 21.27 8.24
N LEU A 15 10.92 20.00 8.42
CA LEU A 15 9.74 19.34 7.86
C LEU A 15 8.43 19.92 8.42
N SER A 16 8.36 20.09 9.74
CA SER A 16 7.21 20.69 10.43
C SER A 16 6.97 22.15 10.00
N ASP A 17 8.07 22.90 9.83
CA ASP A 17 8.03 24.28 9.35
C ASP A 17 7.50 24.35 7.89
N GLU A 18 7.93 23.46 7.04
CA GLU A 18 7.43 23.35 5.66
C GLU A 18 5.95 22.97 5.63
N LEU A 19 5.53 21.99 6.44
CA LEU A 19 4.13 21.56 6.58
C LEU A 19 3.24 22.73 7.05
N SER A 20 3.65 23.43 8.08
CA SER A 20 2.88 24.56 8.65
C SER A 20 2.73 25.75 7.71
N LYS A 21 3.69 25.95 6.81
CA LYS A 21 3.69 27.03 5.80
C LYS A 21 3.01 26.63 4.49
N GLY A 22 2.51 25.40 4.36
CA GLY A 22 2.00 24.86 3.10
C GLY A 22 3.06 24.80 2.00
N GLN A 23 4.34 24.79 2.36
CA GLN A 23 5.50 24.80 1.44
C GLN A 23 6.08 23.40 1.22
N VAL A 24 5.47 22.39 1.83
CA VAL A 24 5.88 21.01 1.61
C VAL A 24 5.76 20.70 0.13
N LYS A 25 6.88 20.45 -0.50
CA LYS A 25 6.90 19.84 -1.83
C LYS A 25 6.58 18.35 -1.65
N LEU A 26 5.30 18.08 -1.38
CA LEU A 26 4.83 16.71 -1.45
C LEU A 26 5.17 16.15 -2.83
N PRO A 27 5.58 14.89 -2.93
CA PRO A 27 5.84 14.29 -4.22
C PRO A 27 4.60 14.51 -5.09
N ALA A 28 4.80 15.13 -6.25
CA ALA A 28 3.70 15.28 -7.18
C ALA A 28 3.28 13.88 -7.62
N PHE A 29 2.01 13.56 -7.40
CA PHE A 29 1.48 12.33 -7.97
C PHE A 29 1.68 12.40 -9.49
N PRO A 30 2.31 11.41 -10.13
CA PRO A 30 2.66 11.48 -11.53
C PRO A 30 1.49 11.88 -12.41
N GLU A 31 1.67 12.85 -13.29
CA GLU A 31 0.58 13.43 -14.09
C GLU A 31 -0.21 12.38 -14.90
N ALA A 32 0.49 11.38 -15.43
CA ALA A 32 -0.14 10.28 -16.14
C ALA A 32 -1.10 9.48 -15.24
N ALA A 33 -0.69 9.18 -14.01
CA ALA A 33 -1.53 8.47 -13.05
C ALA A 33 -2.70 9.33 -12.57
N MET A 34 -2.50 10.64 -12.36
CA MET A 34 -3.59 11.58 -12.04
C MET A 34 -4.64 11.64 -13.15
N ARG A 35 -4.22 11.67 -14.41
CA ARG A 35 -5.16 11.68 -15.55
C ARG A 35 -5.95 10.38 -15.61
N ILE A 36 -5.30 9.24 -15.38
CA ILE A 36 -5.97 7.93 -15.38
C ILE A 36 -6.90 7.80 -14.18
N LYS A 37 -6.46 8.22 -12.97
CA LYS A 37 -7.31 8.30 -11.78
C LYS A 37 -8.57 9.10 -12.06
N GLY A 38 -8.45 10.35 -12.54
CA GLY A 38 -9.60 11.20 -12.83
C GLY A 38 -10.53 10.62 -13.91
N ALA A 39 -9.99 9.93 -14.92
CA ALA A 39 -10.80 9.27 -15.94
C ALA A 39 -11.56 8.05 -15.41
N LEU A 40 -10.96 7.31 -14.45
CA LEU A 40 -11.59 6.14 -13.85
C LEU A 40 -12.67 6.51 -12.82
N GLU A 41 -12.56 7.69 -12.21
CA GLU A 41 -13.53 8.24 -11.26
C GLU A 41 -14.69 8.97 -11.94
N ASP A 42 -14.57 9.36 -13.23
CA ASP A 42 -15.64 10.02 -13.97
C ASP A 42 -16.72 9.02 -14.41
N PRO A 43 -17.95 9.10 -13.87
CA PRO A 43 -19.03 8.20 -14.20
C PRO A 43 -19.49 8.29 -15.66
N ASN A 44 -19.09 9.33 -16.39
CA ASN A 44 -19.44 9.52 -17.80
C ASN A 44 -18.40 8.92 -18.76
N MET A 45 -17.25 8.45 -18.24
CA MET A 45 -16.21 7.84 -19.05
C MET A 45 -16.56 6.39 -19.39
N SER A 46 -16.54 6.09 -20.69
CA SER A 46 -16.72 4.71 -21.16
C SER A 46 -15.41 3.91 -21.08
N THR A 47 -15.53 2.58 -21.00
CA THR A 47 -14.38 1.68 -21.05
C THR A 47 -13.47 1.95 -22.25
N GLN A 48 -14.04 2.29 -23.43
CA GLN A 48 -13.27 2.61 -24.63
C GLN A 48 -12.47 3.91 -24.48
N GLN A 49 -13.02 4.93 -23.82
CA GLN A 49 -12.29 6.18 -23.59
C GLN A 49 -11.15 5.98 -22.61
N ILE A 50 -11.38 5.25 -21.52
CA ILE A 50 -10.33 4.88 -20.56
C ILE A 50 -9.26 4.04 -21.25
N ALA A 51 -9.65 3.03 -22.05
CA ALA A 51 -8.71 2.20 -22.78
C ALA A 51 -7.80 3.02 -23.73
N LYS A 52 -8.30 4.07 -24.36
CA LYS A 52 -7.48 4.98 -25.19
C LYS A 52 -6.45 5.74 -24.38
N LEU A 53 -6.80 6.19 -23.18
CA LEU A 53 -5.84 6.83 -22.26
C LEU A 53 -4.75 5.84 -21.82
N VAL A 54 -5.14 4.62 -21.45
CA VAL A 54 -4.22 3.54 -21.04
C VAL A 54 -3.26 3.19 -22.16
N VAL A 55 -3.77 3.01 -23.39
CA VAL A 55 -2.95 2.66 -24.57
C VAL A 55 -1.93 3.76 -24.92
N SER A 56 -2.19 5.01 -24.53
CA SER A 56 -1.21 6.09 -24.74
C SER A 56 0.04 5.97 -23.86
N ASP A 57 -0.01 5.12 -22.82
CA ASP A 57 1.14 4.81 -21.96
C ASP A 57 1.51 3.32 -22.10
N PRO A 58 2.65 3.01 -22.77
CA PRO A 58 3.08 1.64 -22.98
C PRO A 58 3.39 0.87 -21.70
N ILE A 59 3.91 1.54 -20.65
CA ILE A 59 4.27 0.92 -19.37
C ILE A 59 2.98 0.50 -18.66
N PHE A 60 2.02 1.42 -18.61
CA PHE A 60 0.72 1.11 -18.00
C PHE A 60 -0.01 -0.01 -18.76
N SER A 61 -0.03 0.04 -20.10
CA SER A 61 -0.62 -1.00 -20.93
C SER A 61 -0.02 -2.38 -20.65
N ALA A 62 1.31 -2.48 -20.59
CA ALA A 62 2.00 -3.73 -20.33
C ALA A 62 1.69 -4.27 -18.92
N ARG A 63 1.74 -3.42 -17.90
CA ARG A 63 1.47 -3.79 -16.50
C ARG A 63 -0.01 -4.20 -16.32
N LEU A 64 -0.95 -3.45 -16.91
CA LEU A 64 -2.36 -3.79 -16.88
C LEU A 64 -2.63 -5.18 -17.48
N LEU A 65 -2.04 -5.49 -18.64
CA LEU A 65 -2.19 -6.81 -19.27
C LEU A 65 -1.51 -7.93 -18.44
N LYS A 66 -0.38 -7.64 -17.80
CA LYS A 66 0.31 -8.59 -16.91
C LYS A 66 -0.57 -8.94 -15.70
N VAL A 67 -1.15 -7.95 -15.02
CA VAL A 67 -2.10 -8.17 -13.91
C VAL A 67 -3.34 -8.91 -14.40
N ALA A 68 -3.94 -8.49 -15.52
CA ALA A 68 -5.13 -9.13 -16.07
C ALA A 68 -4.93 -10.61 -16.41
N ASN A 69 -3.71 -11.01 -16.77
CA ASN A 69 -3.34 -12.39 -17.06
C ASN A 69 -2.74 -13.16 -15.87
N SER A 70 -2.63 -12.53 -14.72
CA SER A 70 -2.12 -13.18 -13.50
C SER A 70 -3.07 -14.28 -13.02
N ALA A 71 -2.57 -15.26 -12.29
CA ALA A 71 -3.37 -16.34 -11.71
C ALA A 71 -4.49 -15.81 -10.79
N ALA A 72 -4.23 -14.71 -10.09
CA ALA A 72 -5.19 -14.03 -9.23
C ALA A 72 -6.44 -13.52 -9.98
N MET A 73 -6.26 -13.02 -11.23
CA MET A 73 -7.30 -12.33 -12.00
C MET A 73 -7.87 -13.18 -13.14
N ASN A 74 -7.09 -14.08 -13.71
CA ASN A 74 -7.47 -14.88 -14.89
C ASN A 74 -7.72 -16.35 -14.56
N VAL A 75 -8.70 -16.62 -13.74
CA VAL A 75 -9.10 -17.99 -13.35
C VAL A 75 -9.45 -18.86 -14.58
N SER A 76 -9.90 -18.26 -15.67
CA SER A 76 -10.25 -18.99 -16.89
C SER A 76 -9.05 -19.49 -17.71
N GLY A 77 -7.85 -19.00 -17.44
CA GLY A 77 -6.63 -19.30 -18.20
C GLY A 77 -6.59 -18.77 -19.64
N ASN A 78 -7.68 -18.16 -20.13
CA ASN A 78 -7.72 -17.59 -21.47
C ASN A 78 -6.94 -16.28 -21.52
N GLN A 79 -5.90 -16.23 -22.35
CA GLN A 79 -5.04 -15.05 -22.47
C GLN A 79 -5.82 -13.80 -22.90
N ILE A 80 -5.71 -12.74 -22.10
CA ILE A 80 -6.23 -11.40 -22.41
C ILE A 80 -5.16 -10.65 -23.19
N LYS A 81 -5.53 -10.15 -24.38
CA LYS A 81 -4.58 -9.53 -25.33
C LYS A 81 -4.82 -8.06 -25.58
N ASP A 82 -5.92 -7.51 -25.10
CA ASP A 82 -6.30 -6.12 -25.35
C ASP A 82 -6.76 -5.42 -24.08
N ILE A 83 -6.54 -4.11 -24.03
CA ILE A 83 -6.81 -3.25 -22.90
C ILE A 83 -8.31 -3.14 -22.58
N PRO A 84 -9.23 -2.96 -23.53
CA PRO A 84 -10.67 -2.94 -23.24
C PRO A 84 -11.15 -4.20 -22.54
N THR A 85 -10.70 -5.38 -22.98
CA THR A 85 -11.04 -6.66 -22.35
C THR A 85 -10.44 -6.76 -20.95
N ALA A 86 -9.19 -6.32 -20.75
CA ALA A 86 -8.54 -6.28 -19.45
C ALA A 86 -9.35 -5.42 -18.46
N ILE A 87 -9.66 -4.17 -18.81
CA ILE A 87 -10.45 -3.25 -17.98
C ILE A 87 -11.84 -3.83 -17.69
N THR A 88 -12.50 -4.42 -18.69
CA THR A 88 -13.84 -5.00 -18.52
C THR A 88 -13.83 -6.16 -17.52
N ARG A 89 -12.78 -6.98 -17.51
CA ARG A 89 -12.67 -8.14 -16.61
C ARG A 89 -12.26 -7.74 -15.19
N MET A 90 -11.30 -6.85 -15.06
CA MET A 90 -10.77 -6.42 -13.76
C MET A 90 -11.65 -5.36 -13.09
N GLY A 91 -12.35 -4.55 -13.87
CA GLY A 91 -13.08 -3.39 -13.40
C GLY A 91 -12.20 -2.14 -13.27
N PHE A 92 -12.87 -1.00 -13.08
CA PHE A 92 -12.19 0.31 -13.01
C PHE A 92 -11.37 0.48 -11.74
N LYS A 93 -11.81 -0.07 -10.61
CA LYS A 93 -11.08 0.03 -9.34
C LYS A 93 -9.71 -0.64 -9.43
N MET A 94 -9.64 -1.85 -9.95
CA MET A 94 -8.37 -2.55 -10.15
C MET A 94 -7.46 -1.81 -11.15
N ALA A 95 -8.01 -1.30 -12.25
CA ALA A 95 -7.24 -0.50 -13.19
C ALA A 95 -6.69 0.78 -12.53
N HIS A 96 -7.44 1.41 -11.63
CA HIS A 96 -6.99 2.53 -10.81
C HIS A 96 -5.83 2.12 -9.87
N SER A 97 -5.97 1.03 -9.15
CA SER A 97 -4.91 0.52 -8.26
C SER A 97 -3.61 0.24 -9.01
N ILE A 98 -3.69 -0.30 -10.24
CA ILE A 98 -2.53 -0.51 -11.11
C ILE A 98 -1.92 0.83 -11.55
N ALA A 99 -2.73 1.83 -11.89
CA ALA A 99 -2.21 3.15 -12.26
C ALA A 99 -1.45 3.79 -11.10
N VAL A 100 -1.98 3.68 -9.88
CA VAL A 100 -1.31 4.18 -8.68
C VAL A 100 -0.03 3.39 -8.39
N SER A 101 -0.05 2.05 -8.55
CA SER A 101 1.16 1.24 -8.33
C SER A 101 2.31 1.65 -9.26
N ILE A 102 2.02 1.97 -10.52
CA ILE A 102 3.03 2.45 -11.47
C ILE A 102 3.57 3.82 -11.06
N ALA A 103 2.68 4.70 -10.57
CA ALA A 103 3.08 6.00 -10.06
C ALA A 103 4.01 5.86 -8.84
N MET A 104 3.66 4.98 -7.92
CA MET A 104 4.46 4.69 -6.72
C MET A 104 5.80 4.08 -7.09
N ASP A 105 5.82 3.09 -8.00
CA ASP A 105 7.03 2.48 -8.52
C ASP A 105 8.00 3.55 -9.10
N GLN A 106 7.50 4.51 -9.86
CA GLN A 106 8.31 5.60 -10.41
C GLN A 106 8.88 6.53 -9.31
N VAL A 107 8.12 6.79 -8.25
CA VAL A 107 8.57 7.60 -7.12
C VAL A 107 9.64 6.86 -6.31
N MET A 108 9.45 5.55 -6.09
CA MET A 108 10.34 4.74 -5.24
C MET A 108 11.61 4.28 -5.94
N ASN A 109 11.59 4.06 -7.25
CA ASN A 109 12.74 3.54 -8.01
C ASN A 109 13.61 4.62 -8.65
N ALA A 110 13.50 5.87 -8.23
CA ALA A 110 14.33 6.98 -8.72
C ALA A 110 15.09 7.71 -7.59
N PRO A 111 15.76 7.01 -6.64
CA PRO A 111 16.56 7.70 -5.65
C PRO A 111 17.73 8.42 -6.32
N ALA A 112 17.91 9.70 -5.99
CA ALA A 112 19.07 10.47 -6.47
C ALA A 112 20.34 10.05 -5.72
N ASN A 113 20.20 9.55 -4.48
CA ASN A 113 21.31 9.06 -3.67
C ASN A 113 21.41 7.54 -3.67
N PRO A 114 22.49 6.94 -4.24
CA PRO A 114 22.67 5.48 -4.24
C PRO A 114 22.74 4.84 -2.84
N ALA A 115 23.11 5.61 -1.81
CA ALA A 115 23.16 5.09 -0.43
C ALA A 115 21.76 4.73 0.14
N LEU A 116 20.71 5.28 -0.42
CA LEU A 116 19.33 5.02 -0.03
C LEU A 116 18.61 4.01 -0.96
N ALA A 117 19.27 3.57 -2.03
CA ALA A 117 18.63 2.72 -3.04
C ALA A 117 18.10 1.40 -2.47
N GLU A 118 18.82 0.81 -1.52
CA GLU A 118 18.41 -0.44 -0.87
C GLU A 118 17.16 -0.22 -0.01
N GLN A 119 17.10 0.85 0.80
CA GLN A 119 15.94 1.18 1.62
C GLN A 119 14.70 1.44 0.76
N PHE A 120 14.84 2.16 -0.35
CA PHE A 120 13.73 2.36 -1.29
C PHE A 120 13.24 1.05 -1.90
N GLN A 121 14.16 0.15 -2.26
CA GLN A 121 13.80 -1.16 -2.81
C GLN A 121 13.08 -2.03 -1.78
N GLN A 122 13.58 -2.06 -0.54
CA GLN A 122 12.96 -2.81 0.56
C GLN A 122 11.55 -2.27 0.86
N LEU A 123 11.40 -0.95 0.96
CA LEU A 123 10.13 -0.30 1.20
C LEU A 123 9.11 -0.56 0.08
N TRP A 124 9.56 -0.53 -1.18
CA TRP A 124 8.71 -0.89 -2.32
C TRP A 124 8.27 -2.35 -2.26
N GLN A 125 9.21 -3.28 -2.02
CA GLN A 125 8.88 -4.70 -1.91
C GLN A 125 7.90 -4.97 -0.77
N HIS A 126 8.09 -4.34 0.38
CA HIS A 126 7.17 -4.41 1.51
C HIS A 126 5.77 -3.91 1.11
N SER A 127 5.67 -2.72 0.52
CA SER A 127 4.38 -2.17 0.07
C SER A 127 3.64 -3.10 -0.91
N VAL A 128 4.37 -3.75 -1.82
CA VAL A 128 3.80 -4.74 -2.76
C VAL A 128 3.34 -6.01 -2.04
N ASN A 129 4.10 -6.49 -1.06
CA ASN A 129 3.73 -7.64 -0.23
C ASN A 129 2.44 -7.36 0.56
N VAL A 130 2.38 -6.20 1.23
CA VAL A 130 1.19 -5.76 1.98
C VAL A 130 -0.01 -5.62 1.05
N ALA A 131 0.15 -5.04 -0.13
CA ALA A 131 -0.92 -4.91 -1.12
C ALA A 131 -1.50 -6.27 -1.55
N ALA A 132 -0.63 -7.25 -1.84
CA ALA A 132 -1.05 -8.58 -2.22
C ALA A 132 -1.82 -9.29 -1.09
N LEU A 133 -1.32 -9.18 0.15
CA LEU A 133 -2.00 -9.71 1.33
C LEU A 133 -3.35 -9.03 1.58
N CYS A 134 -3.43 -7.70 1.47
CA CYS A 134 -4.68 -6.94 1.57
C CYS A 134 -5.74 -7.45 0.58
N PHE A 135 -5.35 -7.69 -0.67
CA PHE A 135 -6.24 -8.23 -1.68
C PHE A 135 -6.76 -9.61 -1.30
N VAL A 136 -5.89 -10.53 -0.88
CA VAL A 136 -6.25 -11.90 -0.53
C VAL A 136 -7.11 -11.94 0.73
N ILE A 137 -6.75 -11.20 1.78
CA ILE A 137 -7.51 -11.10 3.03
C ILE A 137 -8.93 -10.60 2.74
N SER A 138 -9.06 -9.49 2.02
CA SER A 138 -10.37 -8.90 1.67
C SER A 138 -11.22 -9.84 0.83
N LYS A 139 -10.62 -10.58 -0.11
CA LYS A 139 -11.30 -11.57 -0.95
C LYS A 139 -11.82 -12.75 -0.13
N LYS A 140 -11.10 -13.18 0.91
CA LYS A 140 -11.56 -14.23 1.83
C LYS A 140 -12.70 -13.73 2.73
N GLN A 141 -12.65 -12.50 3.22
CA GLN A 141 -13.73 -11.89 4.01
C GLN A 141 -15.07 -11.86 3.26
N VAL A 142 -15.06 -11.62 1.95
CA VAL A 142 -16.28 -11.64 1.11
C VAL A 142 -17.03 -12.97 1.24
N ARG A 143 -16.33 -14.06 1.57
CA ARG A 143 -16.89 -15.40 1.73
C ARG A 143 -17.42 -15.67 3.15
N HIS A 144 -17.04 -14.85 4.14
CA HIS A 144 -17.45 -15.07 5.53
C HIS A 144 -18.92 -14.65 5.75
N PRO A 145 -19.82 -15.55 6.23
CA PRO A 145 -21.26 -15.30 6.29
C PRO A 145 -21.64 -14.14 7.24
N ASN A 146 -20.86 -13.89 8.29
CA ASN A 146 -21.15 -12.88 9.30
C ASN A 146 -20.71 -11.46 8.89
N LEU A 147 -19.87 -11.31 7.87
CA LEU A 147 -19.30 -10.03 7.41
C LEU A 147 -19.99 -9.45 6.17
N LYS A 148 -21.17 -10.01 5.79
CA LYS A 148 -21.89 -9.62 4.56
C LYS A 148 -22.28 -8.14 4.47
N LYS A 149 -22.38 -7.41 5.58
CA LYS A 149 -22.83 -6.01 5.60
C LYS A 149 -21.71 -5.00 5.37
N ASN A 150 -20.46 -5.36 5.70
CA ASN A 150 -19.30 -4.43 5.64
C ASN A 150 -18.20 -5.07 4.77
N ARG A 151 -18.49 -5.23 3.49
CA ARG A 151 -17.54 -5.84 2.57
C ARG A 151 -16.49 -4.80 2.15
N ILE A 152 -15.25 -5.04 2.54
CA ILE A 152 -14.12 -4.29 2.04
C ILE A 152 -13.85 -4.75 0.60
N ASN A 153 -13.70 -3.77 -0.29
CA ASN A 153 -13.39 -4.05 -1.69
C ASN A 153 -11.92 -4.49 -1.82
N PRO A 154 -11.62 -5.66 -2.39
CA PRO A 154 -10.25 -6.15 -2.50
C PRO A 154 -9.33 -5.22 -3.30
N ASP A 155 -9.85 -4.54 -4.33
CA ASP A 155 -9.06 -3.61 -5.15
C ASP A 155 -8.69 -2.34 -4.36
N GLU A 156 -9.61 -1.84 -3.51
CA GLU A 156 -9.35 -0.72 -2.60
C GLU A 156 -8.36 -1.12 -1.50
N ALA A 157 -8.50 -2.32 -0.96
CA ALA A 157 -7.58 -2.84 0.05
C ALA A 157 -6.16 -3.01 -0.51
N MET A 158 -6.02 -3.50 -1.75
CA MET A 158 -4.74 -3.58 -2.43
C MET A 158 -4.11 -2.19 -2.61
N LEU A 159 -4.89 -1.20 -3.03
CA LEU A 159 -4.42 0.18 -3.16
C LEU A 159 -3.97 0.76 -1.83
N ALA A 160 -4.75 0.52 -0.77
CA ALA A 160 -4.42 0.98 0.58
C ALA A 160 -3.11 0.37 1.07
N GLY A 161 -2.90 -0.93 0.85
CA GLY A 161 -1.66 -1.61 1.16
C GLY A 161 -0.44 -1.09 0.39
N LEU A 162 -0.61 -0.65 -0.87
CA LEU A 162 0.47 -0.02 -1.63
C LEU A 162 0.88 1.34 -1.07
N MET A 163 -0.02 2.06 -0.42
CA MET A 163 0.16 3.45 -0.03
C MET A 163 0.36 3.66 1.46
N HIS A 164 0.19 2.62 2.29
CA HIS A 164 0.17 2.78 3.75
C HIS A 164 1.44 3.45 4.30
N ASP A 165 2.59 3.13 3.71
CA ASP A 165 3.93 3.59 4.09
C ASP A 165 4.49 4.73 3.22
N ILE A 166 3.64 5.47 2.50
CA ILE A 166 4.09 6.59 1.65
C ILE A 166 4.87 7.65 2.44
N GLY A 167 4.60 7.80 3.72
CA GLY A 167 5.34 8.70 4.60
C GLY A 167 6.80 8.30 4.77
N LYS A 168 7.12 7.01 4.86
CA LYS A 168 8.51 6.51 4.88
C LYS A 168 9.24 6.87 3.57
N THR A 169 8.58 6.69 2.43
CA THR A 169 9.11 7.10 1.12
C THR A 169 9.43 8.60 1.08
N TYR A 170 8.52 9.43 1.60
CA TYR A 170 8.73 10.86 1.66
C TYR A 170 9.93 11.24 2.53
N ILE A 171 10.04 10.64 3.73
CA ILE A 171 11.17 10.87 4.64
C ILE A 171 12.49 10.51 3.97
N LEU A 172 12.58 9.34 3.32
CA LEU A 172 13.78 8.93 2.58
C LEU A 172 14.15 9.93 1.47
N ASN A 173 13.18 10.38 0.67
CA ASN A 173 13.41 11.39 -0.37
C ASN A 173 13.91 12.71 0.23
N ARG A 174 13.39 13.14 1.37
CA ARG A 174 13.83 14.36 2.05
C ARG A 174 15.21 14.21 2.68
N ALA A 175 15.54 13.01 3.18
CA ALA A 175 16.85 12.70 3.76
C ALA A 175 17.98 12.89 2.73
N GLU A 176 17.72 12.78 1.43
CA GLU A 176 18.73 13.09 0.38
C GLU A 176 19.33 14.50 0.49
N SER A 177 18.58 15.45 1.04
CA SER A 177 19.04 16.83 1.28
C SER A 177 19.76 17.00 2.63
N TYR A 178 19.87 15.93 3.41
CA TYR A 178 20.46 15.93 4.76
C TYR A 178 21.53 14.81 4.89
N PRO A 179 22.73 14.98 4.30
CA PRO A 179 23.76 13.93 4.30
C PRO A 179 24.10 13.41 5.69
N ALA A 180 24.12 14.29 6.70
CA ALA A 180 24.38 13.90 8.08
C ALA A 180 23.35 12.91 8.64
N LEU A 181 22.09 13.00 8.20
CA LEU A 181 21.05 12.04 8.60
C LEU A 181 21.23 10.68 7.92
N ILE A 182 21.74 10.66 6.68
CA ILE A 182 22.06 9.41 5.96
C ILE A 182 23.25 8.70 6.60
N GLU A 183 24.23 9.45 7.15
CA GLU A 183 25.36 8.89 7.88
C GLU A 183 25.00 8.29 9.25
N GLU A 184 23.78 8.55 9.74
CA GLU A 184 23.22 8.08 11.01
C GLU A 184 21.96 7.20 10.78
N PRO A 185 22.12 5.95 10.29
CA PRO A 185 20.98 5.10 9.88
C PRO A 185 19.96 4.86 10.98
N GLU A 186 20.41 4.66 12.22
CA GLU A 186 19.53 4.45 13.38
C GLU A 186 18.66 5.70 13.66
N THR A 187 19.20 6.89 13.46
CA THR A 187 18.45 8.15 13.61
C THR A 187 17.41 8.29 12.49
N LEU A 188 17.77 7.97 11.26
CA LEU A 188 16.85 8.00 10.12
C LEU A 188 15.70 6.98 10.33
N GLU A 189 16.01 5.79 10.78
CA GLU A 189 15.03 4.77 11.11
C GLU A 189 14.06 5.24 12.20
N GLN A 190 14.58 5.82 13.29
CA GLN A 190 13.73 6.36 14.36
C GLN A 190 12.83 7.50 13.85
N VAL A 191 13.33 8.37 13.00
CA VAL A 191 12.53 9.43 12.36
C VAL A 191 11.42 8.83 11.50
N MET A 192 11.71 7.76 10.75
CA MET A 192 10.68 7.07 9.97
C MET A 192 9.63 6.46 10.87
N LEU A 193 10.01 5.75 11.94
CA LEU A 193 9.08 5.13 12.88
C LEU A 193 8.15 6.17 13.54
N ASP A 194 8.70 7.29 13.98
CA ASP A 194 7.93 8.28 14.76
C ASP A 194 7.01 9.16 13.90
N TRP A 195 7.29 9.32 12.60
CA TRP A 195 6.66 10.40 11.81
C TRP A 195 5.98 9.95 10.52
N HIS A 196 6.22 8.72 10.04
CA HIS A 196 5.72 8.31 8.73
C HIS A 196 4.20 8.28 8.65
N THR A 197 3.50 7.90 9.70
CA THR A 197 2.03 7.79 9.70
C THR A 197 1.37 9.14 9.48
N GLY A 198 1.73 10.16 10.29
CA GLY A 198 1.19 11.51 10.15
C GLY A 198 1.59 12.20 8.84
N ILE A 199 2.82 11.97 8.36
CA ILE A 199 3.27 12.50 7.06
C ILE A 199 2.53 11.79 5.92
N GLY A 200 2.39 10.48 5.99
CA GLY A 200 1.66 9.68 5.00
C GLY A 200 0.21 10.09 4.89
N SER A 201 -0.46 10.27 6.01
CA SER A 201 -1.84 10.77 6.11
C SER A 201 -2.00 12.12 5.39
N ALA A 202 -1.11 13.08 5.68
CA ALA A 202 -1.13 14.41 5.03
C ALA A 202 -0.87 14.32 3.50
N ILE A 203 -0.02 13.41 3.04
CA ILE A 203 0.23 13.20 1.61
C ILE A 203 -1.02 12.65 0.91
N ILE A 204 -1.64 11.62 1.49
CA ILE A 204 -2.82 10.96 0.93
C ILE A 204 -4.00 11.94 0.84
N GLU A 205 -4.22 12.74 1.88
CA GLU A 205 -5.22 13.80 1.88
C GLU A 205 -4.94 14.84 0.77
N ASN A 206 -3.70 15.31 0.66
CA ASN A 206 -3.30 16.27 -0.37
C ASN A 206 -3.49 15.73 -1.80
N TRP A 207 -3.33 14.43 -2.00
CA TRP A 207 -3.59 13.76 -3.28
C TRP A 207 -5.08 13.57 -3.57
N GLY A 208 -5.97 14.00 -2.67
CA GLY A 208 -7.41 13.95 -2.82
C GLY A 208 -7.99 12.55 -2.72
N PHE A 209 -7.37 11.68 -1.93
CA PHE A 209 -8.00 10.42 -1.53
C PHE A 209 -9.00 10.66 -0.39
N ASP A 210 -9.88 9.70 -0.19
CA ASP A 210 -10.91 9.79 0.84
C ASP A 210 -10.35 9.52 2.25
N GLU A 211 -11.20 9.80 3.24
CA GLU A 211 -10.86 9.66 4.66
C GLU A 211 -10.49 8.22 5.05
N ALA A 212 -11.06 7.21 4.39
CA ALA A 212 -10.72 5.82 4.66
C ALA A 212 -9.25 5.51 4.30
N MET A 213 -8.78 6.05 3.17
CA MET A 213 -7.37 5.93 2.77
C MET A 213 -6.44 6.75 3.66
N THR A 214 -6.86 7.94 4.09
CA THR A 214 -6.10 8.79 5.02
C THR A 214 -5.91 8.10 6.37
N ASN A 215 -6.98 7.49 6.91
CA ASN A 215 -6.93 6.74 8.17
C ASN A 215 -6.02 5.50 8.08
N VAL A 216 -5.94 4.85 6.91
CA VAL A 216 -4.99 3.74 6.72
C VAL A 216 -3.56 4.20 6.99
N ALA A 217 -3.13 5.31 6.39
CA ALA A 217 -1.77 5.81 6.61
C ALA A 217 -1.53 6.25 8.05
N ASP A 218 -2.55 6.79 8.72
CA ASP A 218 -2.43 7.32 10.08
C ASP A 218 -2.45 6.21 11.16
N GLU A 219 -3.24 5.15 10.95
CA GLU A 219 -3.59 4.20 12.01
C GLU A 219 -3.14 2.75 11.75
N HIS A 220 -2.44 2.45 10.67
CA HIS A 220 -2.10 1.05 10.33
C HIS A 220 -1.14 0.35 11.32
N GLU A 221 -0.50 1.09 12.21
CA GLU A 221 0.35 0.57 13.30
C GLU A 221 -0.31 0.70 14.70
N LEU A 222 -1.55 1.18 14.79
CA LEU A 222 -2.28 1.28 16.06
C LEU A 222 -3.03 -0.03 16.35
N TYR A 223 -2.42 -0.94 17.10
CA TYR A 223 -2.94 -2.30 17.32
C TYR A 223 -4.24 -2.34 18.13
N ASP A 224 -4.50 -1.36 18.98
CA ASP A 224 -5.71 -1.24 19.81
C ASP A 224 -6.80 -0.33 19.20
N ARG A 225 -6.63 0.05 17.93
CA ARG A 225 -7.58 0.91 17.21
C ARG A 225 -9.00 0.35 17.16
N VAL A 226 -9.96 1.25 16.98
CA VAL A 226 -11.36 0.92 16.71
C VAL A 226 -11.73 1.38 15.29
N PRO A 227 -12.68 0.70 14.59
CA PRO A 227 -13.10 1.11 13.26
C PRO A 227 -13.59 2.56 13.23
N PHE A 228 -13.15 3.32 12.24
CA PHE A 228 -13.48 4.73 12.08
C PHE A 228 -15.00 4.98 11.94
N THR A 229 -15.69 4.14 11.14
CA THR A 229 -17.12 4.31 10.93
C THR A 229 -17.94 3.67 12.04
N PRO A 230 -18.70 4.45 12.84
CA PRO A 230 -19.51 3.91 13.92
C PRO A 230 -20.48 2.84 13.43
N GLY A 231 -20.52 1.70 14.13
CA GLY A 231 -21.39 0.58 13.80
C GLY A 231 -20.88 -0.37 12.72
N HIS A 232 -19.69 -0.10 12.16
CA HIS A 232 -18.98 -1.07 11.33
C HIS A 232 -18.19 -2.03 12.21
N ALA A 233 -18.25 -3.31 11.86
CA ALA A 233 -17.50 -4.33 12.59
C ALA A 233 -16.00 -4.31 12.23
N THR A 234 -15.64 -3.84 11.04
CA THR A 234 -14.28 -3.75 10.49
C THR A 234 -14.20 -2.67 9.41
N ASP A 235 -13.02 -2.18 9.10
CA ASP A 235 -12.75 -1.20 8.04
C ASP A 235 -11.46 -1.53 7.25
N LEU A 236 -11.11 -0.64 6.33
CA LEU A 236 -9.95 -0.79 5.45
C LEU A 236 -8.64 -0.85 6.23
N THR A 237 -8.51 -0.06 7.29
CA THR A 237 -7.32 0.01 8.14
C THR A 237 -7.08 -1.31 8.88
N ASP A 238 -8.13 -2.02 9.31
CA ASP A 238 -7.99 -3.35 9.92
C ASP A 238 -7.33 -4.34 8.95
N VAL A 239 -7.71 -4.29 7.67
CA VAL A 239 -7.12 -5.16 6.65
C VAL A 239 -5.64 -4.85 6.45
N VAL A 240 -5.30 -3.56 6.34
CA VAL A 240 -3.91 -3.14 6.12
C VAL A 240 -3.04 -3.44 7.33
N LEU A 241 -3.52 -3.19 8.55
CA LEU A 241 -2.82 -3.52 9.79
C LEU A 241 -2.45 -5.01 9.84
N VAL A 242 -3.42 -5.88 9.60
CA VAL A 242 -3.19 -7.33 9.60
C VAL A 242 -2.26 -7.76 8.47
N ALA A 243 -2.44 -7.20 7.27
CA ALA A 243 -1.58 -7.49 6.13
C ALA A 243 -0.14 -7.05 6.36
N ASN A 244 0.06 -5.89 7.01
CA ASN A 244 1.37 -5.36 7.39
C ASN A 244 2.10 -6.30 8.35
N LEU A 245 1.46 -6.74 9.42
CA LEU A 245 2.02 -7.72 10.36
C LEU A 245 2.38 -9.04 9.68
N MET A 246 1.50 -9.54 8.81
CA MET A 246 1.77 -10.78 8.06
C MET A 246 2.92 -10.61 7.05
N ALA A 247 3.06 -9.44 6.44
CA ALA A 247 4.15 -9.15 5.50
C ALA A 247 5.51 -9.17 6.21
N HIS A 248 5.62 -8.53 7.37
CA HIS A 248 6.84 -8.56 8.18
C HIS A 248 7.28 -9.99 8.51
N LEU A 249 6.36 -10.84 8.97
CA LEU A 249 6.69 -12.24 9.25
C LEU A 249 7.19 -12.99 8.01
N LEU A 250 6.61 -12.73 6.83
CA LEU A 250 7.03 -13.36 5.58
C LEU A 250 8.42 -12.88 5.13
N GLU A 251 8.76 -11.64 5.41
CA GLU A 251 10.04 -10.99 5.05
C GLU A 251 11.17 -11.42 5.99
N GLU A 252 10.90 -11.56 7.26
CA GLU A 252 11.86 -12.06 8.25
C GLU A 252 12.23 -13.54 8.03
N GLY A 253 11.37 -14.30 7.36
CA GLY A 253 11.62 -15.73 7.06
C GLY A 253 11.74 -16.62 8.28
N ASP A 254 11.33 -16.15 9.44
CA ASP A 254 11.54 -16.80 10.73
C ASP A 254 10.38 -17.75 11.06
N GLN A 255 10.50 -19.00 10.58
CA GLN A 255 9.57 -20.07 10.97
C GLN A 255 9.66 -20.46 12.46
N ALA A 256 10.75 -20.08 13.15
CA ALA A 256 10.99 -20.48 14.54
C ALA A 256 10.10 -19.71 15.53
N ASN A 257 9.67 -18.48 15.20
CA ASN A 257 8.86 -17.61 16.04
C ASN A 257 7.40 -17.48 15.60
N GLU A 258 6.97 -18.25 14.59
CA GLU A 258 5.62 -18.16 14.04
C GLU A 258 4.53 -18.38 15.10
N GLU A 259 4.69 -19.35 16.00
CA GLU A 259 3.72 -19.63 17.06
C GLU A 259 3.65 -18.50 18.09
N GLU A 260 4.76 -17.81 18.36
CA GLU A 260 4.82 -16.65 19.24
C GLU A 260 4.05 -15.46 18.61
N HIS A 261 4.31 -15.15 17.36
CA HIS A 261 3.59 -14.11 16.61
C HIS A 261 2.08 -14.40 16.51
N LEU A 262 1.69 -15.65 16.22
CA LEU A 262 0.27 -16.02 16.20
C LEU A 262 -0.40 -15.83 17.57
N ASN A 263 0.30 -16.07 18.67
CA ASN A 263 -0.23 -15.83 20.02
C ASN A 263 -0.43 -14.33 20.28
N GLU A 264 0.52 -13.49 19.88
CA GLU A 264 0.41 -12.04 19.99
C GLU A 264 -0.73 -11.49 19.11
N TRP A 265 -0.86 -11.96 17.87
CA TRP A 265 -1.89 -11.51 16.94
C TRP A 265 -3.32 -11.82 17.39
N ARG A 266 -3.53 -12.91 18.14
CA ARG A 266 -4.84 -13.23 18.72
C ARG A 266 -5.37 -12.14 19.66
N GLU A 267 -4.47 -11.40 20.30
CA GLU A 267 -4.82 -10.30 21.20
C GLU A 267 -5.12 -9.00 20.44
N ILE A 268 -4.72 -8.89 19.16
CA ILE A 268 -4.97 -7.71 18.34
C ILE A 268 -6.43 -7.71 17.83
N PRO A 269 -7.25 -6.73 18.21
CA PRO A 269 -8.69 -6.72 17.88
C PRO A 269 -9.00 -6.79 16.38
N ALA A 270 -8.10 -6.30 15.51
CA ALA A 270 -8.27 -6.35 14.06
C ALA A 270 -8.40 -7.79 13.52
N PHE A 271 -7.58 -8.74 14.02
CA PHE A 271 -7.69 -10.15 13.62
C PHE A 271 -9.05 -10.74 13.98
N GLN A 272 -9.56 -10.43 15.17
CA GLN A 272 -10.87 -10.90 15.62
C GLN A 272 -12.01 -10.28 14.78
N ARG A 273 -11.93 -8.97 14.51
CA ARG A 273 -12.91 -8.26 13.66
C ARG A 273 -12.97 -8.80 12.24
N LEU A 274 -11.81 -9.17 11.69
CA LEU A 274 -11.69 -9.77 10.37
C LEU A 274 -12.09 -11.26 10.34
N GLY A 275 -12.30 -11.88 11.51
CA GLY A 275 -12.64 -13.30 11.63
C GLY A 275 -11.50 -14.23 11.21
N LEU A 276 -10.25 -13.78 11.42
CA LEU A 276 -9.03 -14.52 11.07
C LEU A 276 -8.63 -15.38 12.27
N ASP A 277 -8.94 -16.66 12.19
CA ASP A 277 -8.40 -17.69 13.07
C ASP A 277 -7.11 -18.28 12.51
N ASP A 278 -6.41 -19.09 13.31
CA ASP A 278 -5.13 -19.70 12.91
C ASP A 278 -5.27 -20.52 11.61
N ALA A 279 -6.38 -21.20 11.43
CA ALA A 279 -6.62 -22.00 10.23
C ALA A 279 -6.73 -21.09 8.98
N THR A 280 -7.42 -19.96 9.13
CA THR A 280 -7.54 -18.96 8.05
C THR A 280 -6.21 -18.28 7.76
N ILE A 281 -5.42 -17.95 8.78
CA ILE A 281 -4.09 -17.36 8.62
C ILE A 281 -3.17 -18.35 7.88
N SER A 282 -3.13 -19.62 8.31
CA SER A 282 -2.37 -20.66 7.62
C SER A 282 -2.85 -20.84 6.17
N GLU A 283 -4.17 -20.82 5.93
CA GLU A 283 -4.71 -20.89 4.57
C GLU A 283 -4.27 -19.71 3.69
N ILE A 284 -4.20 -18.48 4.25
CA ILE A 284 -3.69 -17.32 3.53
C ILE A 284 -2.22 -17.53 3.17
N LYS A 285 -1.40 -18.00 4.10
CA LYS A 285 0.03 -18.24 3.89
C LYS A 285 0.31 -19.33 2.85
N ASP A 286 -0.37 -20.45 2.95
CA ASP A 286 -0.05 -21.67 2.19
C ASP A 286 -0.87 -21.77 0.89
N SER A 287 -2.20 -21.70 0.99
CA SER A 287 -3.09 -21.95 -0.16
C SER A 287 -3.25 -20.74 -1.07
N SER A 288 -2.95 -19.54 -0.57
CA SER A 288 -2.98 -18.32 -1.39
C SER A 288 -1.61 -17.89 -1.88
N ARG A 289 -0.56 -18.69 -1.64
CA ARG A 289 0.83 -18.37 -2.02
C ARG A 289 0.96 -18.04 -3.51
N GLU A 290 0.43 -18.88 -4.38
CA GLU A 290 0.45 -18.64 -5.83
C GLU A 290 -0.28 -17.35 -6.22
N GLU A 291 -1.40 -17.05 -5.54
CA GLU A 291 -2.16 -15.82 -5.78
C GLU A 291 -1.37 -14.60 -5.33
N ILE A 292 -0.77 -14.65 -4.14
CA ILE A 292 0.09 -13.59 -3.60
C ILE A 292 1.30 -13.37 -4.52
N ASP A 293 2.06 -14.40 -4.84
CA ASP A 293 3.25 -14.33 -5.70
C ASP A 293 2.90 -13.79 -7.10
N SER A 294 1.72 -14.15 -7.62
CA SER A 294 1.22 -13.65 -8.89
C SER A 294 0.93 -12.15 -8.87
N ILE A 295 0.35 -11.63 -7.77
CA ILE A 295 0.09 -10.20 -7.60
C ILE A 295 1.42 -9.46 -7.41
N ILE A 296 2.30 -9.95 -6.54
CA ILE A 296 3.64 -9.37 -6.31
C ILE A 296 4.38 -9.24 -7.65
N SER A 297 4.49 -10.35 -8.40
CA SER A 297 5.14 -10.34 -9.72
C SER A 297 4.49 -9.37 -10.72
N ALA A 298 3.21 -9.10 -10.59
CA ALA A 298 2.48 -8.23 -11.52
C ALA A 298 2.59 -6.75 -11.15
N LEU A 299 2.74 -6.42 -9.87
CA LEU A 299 2.90 -5.05 -9.36
C LEU A 299 4.36 -4.61 -9.30
N GLY A 300 5.27 -5.49 -8.92
CA GLY A 300 6.72 -5.29 -8.88
C GLY A 300 7.35 -5.72 -10.17
#